data_21328d4d6297e956213ab78509253b1c
#
_entry.id   21328d4d6297e956213ab78509253b1c
#
_cell.length_a   1.000
_cell.length_b   1.000
_cell.length_c   1.000
_cell.angle_alpha   90.00
_cell.angle_beta   90.00
_cell.angle_gamma   90.00
#
_symmetry.space_group_name_H-M   'P 1'
#
loop_
_entity.id
_entity.type
_entity.pdbx_description
1 polymer ?
#
loop_
_entity_poly.entity_id
_entity_poly.type
_entity_poly.pdbx_seq_one_letter_code
_entity_poly.pdbx_strand_id
1 'polypeptide(L)'
;WCSSTYYGKDLPKWTKEYNRLYPAAKEIANKVWTPDNYFTGSFTYFMGSSAQTTFSHKFNSDRRYREYKASALVNENVTKTALHCIKSTEMGKDGITDLLNITYYAGNFDHNTVNECQLELQDTYVRLDKQIAALISGIELIVGQKNVLYVVTSTGYCDEEGNDYTRYKVPTGIFYINRTANLLNMYYGALWGQARYVDSYFGNQIYLNHQLLENKRISIADATQRAQEFLAMSAGIRSVYTGLQLLSNTNPNIYKIRNGYAQERCGDILVEVNPGWRILNEDNMEN
;
A
#
# COMPACT_ATOMS: atom_id res chain seq x y z
N TRP A 1 9.08 -7.72 -13.75
CA TRP A 1 9.35 -6.61 -12.86
C TRP A 1 9.62 -5.34 -13.67
N CYS A 2 9.30 -4.17 -13.10
CA CYS A 2 9.52 -2.86 -13.69
C CYS A 2 10.02 -1.89 -12.61
N SER A 3 10.52 -0.74 -13.03
CA SER A 3 10.95 0.34 -12.15
C SER A 3 10.44 1.68 -12.67
N SER A 4 10.42 2.69 -11.81
CA SER A 4 10.16 4.06 -12.22
C SER A 4 11.42 4.68 -12.82
N THR A 5 11.23 5.56 -13.81
CA THR A 5 12.30 6.39 -14.37
C THR A 5 12.95 7.33 -13.34
N TYR A 6 12.28 7.54 -12.19
CA TYR A 6 12.82 8.26 -11.03
C TYR A 6 14.11 7.60 -10.51
N TYR A 7 14.16 6.26 -10.47
CA TYR A 7 15.33 5.52 -9.96
C TYR A 7 16.41 5.27 -11.01
N GLY A 8 16.13 5.48 -12.27
CA GLY A 8 17.07 5.29 -13.37
C GLY A 8 16.41 5.17 -14.71
N LYS A 9 17.18 5.44 -15.79
CA LYS A 9 16.70 5.33 -17.18
C LYS A 9 16.39 3.89 -17.60
N ASP A 10 17.03 2.93 -16.92
CA ASP A 10 16.98 1.50 -17.25
C ASP A 10 16.84 0.63 -16.03
N LEU A 11 16.27 -0.57 -16.21
CA LEU A 11 16.28 -1.61 -15.18
C LEU A 11 17.72 -2.11 -14.93
N PRO A 12 18.05 -2.48 -13.67
CA PRO A 12 19.30 -3.17 -13.36
C PRO A 12 19.48 -4.42 -14.25
N LYS A 13 20.75 -4.77 -14.54
CA LYS A 13 21.05 -5.93 -15.41
C LYS A 13 20.42 -7.22 -14.90
N TRP A 14 20.49 -7.48 -13.62
CA TRP A 14 19.90 -8.67 -12.99
C TRP A 14 18.38 -8.72 -13.16
N THR A 15 17.69 -7.59 -13.09
CA THR A 15 16.21 -7.51 -13.28
C THR A 15 15.85 -7.78 -14.75
N LYS A 16 16.61 -7.24 -15.69
CA LYS A 16 16.42 -7.53 -17.12
C LYS A 16 16.60 -9.03 -17.40
N GLU A 17 17.62 -9.64 -16.80
CA GLU A 17 17.89 -11.07 -16.92
C GLU A 17 16.76 -11.90 -16.28
N TYR A 18 16.33 -11.55 -15.07
CA TYR A 18 15.20 -12.21 -14.40
C TYR A 18 13.95 -12.17 -15.27
N ASN A 19 13.58 -11.01 -15.81
CA ASN A 19 12.40 -10.86 -16.67
C ASN A 19 12.51 -11.69 -17.96
N ARG A 20 13.71 -11.88 -18.50
CA ARG A 20 13.97 -12.73 -19.65
C ARG A 20 13.83 -14.20 -19.32
N LEU A 21 14.33 -14.64 -18.16
CA LEU A 21 14.25 -16.03 -17.71
C LEU A 21 12.83 -16.42 -17.27
N TYR A 22 12.12 -15.50 -16.63
CA TYR A 22 10.80 -15.70 -16.04
C TYR A 22 9.78 -14.67 -16.55
N PRO A 23 9.39 -14.72 -17.84
CA PRO A 23 8.40 -13.79 -18.38
C PRO A 23 7.05 -13.94 -17.67
N ALA A 24 6.53 -12.85 -17.10
CA ALA A 24 5.30 -12.87 -16.29
C ALA A 24 4.12 -13.55 -17.01
N ALA A 25 3.96 -13.31 -18.30
CA ALA A 25 2.89 -13.93 -19.09
C ALA A 25 2.97 -15.48 -19.10
N LYS A 26 4.19 -16.04 -19.17
CA LYS A 26 4.39 -17.50 -19.14
C LYS A 26 4.24 -18.06 -17.74
N GLU A 27 4.74 -17.34 -16.72
CA GLU A 27 4.65 -17.73 -15.31
C GLU A 27 3.21 -17.79 -14.82
N ILE A 28 2.32 -16.93 -15.33
CA ILE A 28 0.93 -16.82 -14.87
C ILE A 28 -0.02 -17.73 -15.70
N ALA A 29 0.26 -17.92 -16.98
CA ALA A 29 -0.67 -18.54 -17.94
C ALA A 29 -1.23 -19.92 -17.51
N ASN A 30 -0.44 -20.70 -16.78
CA ASN A 30 -0.81 -22.06 -16.36
C ASN A 30 -1.00 -22.18 -14.85
N LYS A 31 -0.95 -21.07 -14.10
CA LYS A 31 -1.15 -21.13 -12.67
C LYS A 31 -2.64 -21.19 -12.32
N VAL A 32 -2.95 -22.13 -11.44
CA VAL A 32 -4.26 -22.26 -10.80
C VAL A 32 -4.03 -22.18 -9.30
N TRP A 33 -4.73 -21.28 -8.64
CA TRP A 33 -4.67 -21.18 -7.19
C TRP A 33 -5.81 -21.98 -6.58
N THR A 34 -5.46 -23.03 -5.90
CA THR A 34 -6.34 -23.88 -5.09
C THR A 34 -5.81 -23.92 -3.66
N PRO A 35 -6.63 -24.29 -2.67
CA PRO A 35 -6.19 -24.44 -1.29
C PRO A 35 -4.97 -25.37 -1.19
N ASP A 36 -4.04 -25.02 -0.31
CA ASP A 36 -2.97 -25.93 0.09
C ASP A 36 -3.57 -27.06 0.92
N ASN A 37 -3.63 -28.25 0.35
CA ASN A 37 -4.37 -29.40 0.88
C ASN A 37 -3.96 -29.83 2.30
N TYR A 38 -2.79 -29.43 2.77
CA TYR A 38 -2.32 -29.82 4.09
C TYR A 38 -3.07 -29.11 5.21
N PHE A 39 -3.49 -27.85 5.00
CA PHE A 39 -4.16 -27.05 6.03
C PHE A 39 -5.59 -26.70 5.66
N THR A 40 -5.81 -26.17 4.47
CA THR A 40 -7.09 -25.58 4.08
C THR A 40 -8.07 -26.60 3.49
N GLY A 41 -7.58 -27.66 2.88
CA GLY A 41 -8.43 -28.73 2.33
C GLY A 41 -9.09 -29.63 3.39
N SER A 42 -8.60 -29.57 4.63
CA SER A 42 -9.09 -30.44 5.73
C SER A 42 -10.18 -29.78 6.58
N PHE A 43 -10.43 -28.50 6.42
CA PHE A 43 -11.37 -27.75 7.25
C PHE A 43 -12.54 -27.20 6.42
N THR A 44 -13.72 -27.29 7.01
CA THR A 44 -14.92 -26.63 6.48
C THR A 44 -15.15 -25.34 7.22
N TYR A 45 -15.31 -24.25 6.47
CA TYR A 45 -15.60 -22.93 7.03
C TYR A 45 -17.07 -22.60 6.85
N PHE A 46 -17.66 -22.04 7.89
CA PHE A 46 -19.01 -21.58 7.88
C PHE A 46 -19.04 -20.06 7.74
N MET A 47 -19.65 -19.59 6.66
CA MET A 47 -19.89 -18.21 6.34
C MET A 47 -21.37 -17.90 6.49
N GLY A 48 -21.77 -17.40 7.64
CA GLY A 48 -23.20 -17.24 7.94
C GLY A 48 -23.91 -18.60 7.90
N SER A 49 -24.77 -18.81 6.89
CA SER A 49 -25.50 -20.08 6.69
C SER A 49 -24.82 -21.06 5.72
N SER A 50 -23.70 -20.68 5.10
CA SER A 50 -23.04 -21.45 4.04
C SER A 50 -21.72 -22.05 4.54
N ALA A 51 -21.44 -23.29 4.12
CA ALA A 51 -20.16 -23.94 4.32
C ALA A 51 -19.31 -23.80 3.05
N GLN A 52 -18.07 -23.33 3.19
CA GLN A 52 -17.09 -23.30 2.11
C GLN A 52 -16.03 -24.38 2.35
N THR A 53 -15.77 -25.19 1.35
CA THR A 53 -14.80 -26.30 1.44
C THR A 53 -13.62 -26.16 0.50
N THR A 54 -13.73 -25.37 -0.54
CA THR A 54 -12.67 -25.21 -1.55
C THR A 54 -12.88 -23.96 -2.41
N PHE A 55 -11.82 -23.54 -3.08
CA PHE A 55 -11.85 -22.52 -4.13
C PHE A 55 -10.89 -22.90 -5.27
N SER A 56 -11.04 -22.27 -6.44
CA SER A 56 -10.14 -22.44 -7.58
C SER A 56 -10.13 -21.18 -8.44
N HIS A 57 -8.98 -20.53 -8.55
CA HIS A 57 -8.80 -19.31 -9.35
C HIS A 57 -7.81 -19.54 -10.47
N LYS A 58 -8.23 -19.19 -11.71
CA LYS A 58 -7.39 -19.20 -12.91
C LYS A 58 -7.16 -17.77 -13.35
N PHE A 59 -5.93 -17.45 -13.70
CA PHE A 59 -5.52 -16.11 -14.11
C PHE A 59 -5.52 -15.97 -15.64
N ASN A 60 -6.70 -15.99 -16.24
CA ASN A 60 -6.89 -15.97 -17.70
C ASN A 60 -7.79 -14.82 -18.19
N SER A 61 -8.25 -13.96 -17.27
CA SER A 61 -9.03 -12.77 -17.59
C SER A 61 -8.16 -11.63 -18.17
N ASP A 62 -8.79 -10.57 -18.66
CA ASP A 62 -8.08 -9.34 -19.02
C ASP A 62 -7.40 -8.67 -17.81
N ARG A 63 -7.93 -8.93 -16.62
CA ARG A 63 -7.38 -8.46 -15.33
C ARG A 63 -6.38 -9.43 -14.69
N ARG A 64 -5.94 -10.50 -15.37
CA ARG A 64 -5.09 -11.58 -14.84
C ARG A 64 -3.87 -11.13 -14.04
N TYR A 65 -3.20 -10.05 -14.45
CA TYR A 65 -2.04 -9.54 -13.73
C TYR A 65 -2.42 -8.87 -12.42
N ARG A 66 -3.56 -8.18 -12.37
CA ARG A 66 -4.09 -7.58 -11.14
C ARG A 66 -4.52 -8.67 -10.17
N GLU A 67 -5.33 -9.62 -10.63
CA GLU A 67 -5.79 -10.76 -9.84
C GLU A 67 -4.62 -11.58 -9.28
N TYR A 68 -3.60 -11.85 -10.12
CA TYR A 68 -2.41 -12.56 -9.68
C TYR A 68 -1.62 -11.79 -8.63
N LYS A 69 -1.45 -10.47 -8.77
CA LYS A 69 -0.78 -9.62 -7.79
C LYS A 69 -1.53 -9.57 -6.45
N ALA A 70 -2.85 -9.68 -6.49
CA ALA A 70 -3.71 -9.72 -5.31
C ALA A 70 -4.05 -11.16 -4.89
N SER A 71 -3.13 -12.11 -5.09
CA SER A 71 -3.25 -13.51 -4.69
C SER A 71 -2.02 -13.99 -3.91
N ALA A 72 -2.16 -15.08 -3.17
CA ALA A 72 -1.05 -15.70 -2.45
C ALA A 72 0.10 -16.13 -3.36
N LEU A 73 -0.20 -16.46 -4.62
CA LEU A 73 0.81 -17.01 -5.55
C LEU A 73 1.85 -15.97 -5.99
N VAL A 74 1.58 -14.67 -5.85
CA VAL A 74 2.59 -13.63 -6.14
C VAL A 74 3.79 -13.75 -5.22
N ASN A 75 3.59 -14.22 -3.99
CA ASN A 75 4.65 -14.33 -2.98
C ASN A 75 5.78 -15.28 -3.39
N GLU A 76 5.46 -16.32 -4.18
CA GLU A 76 6.48 -17.20 -4.76
C GLU A 76 7.45 -16.43 -5.68
N ASN A 77 6.90 -15.52 -6.51
CA ASN A 77 7.71 -14.68 -7.38
C ASN A 77 8.52 -13.65 -6.60
N VAL A 78 7.97 -13.10 -5.52
CA VAL A 78 8.68 -12.18 -4.62
C VAL A 78 9.91 -12.88 -4.03
N THR A 79 9.74 -14.09 -3.46
CA THR A 79 10.84 -14.89 -2.90
C THR A 79 11.91 -15.21 -3.95
N LYS A 80 11.50 -15.73 -5.12
CA LYS A 80 12.42 -16.03 -6.23
C LYS A 80 13.23 -14.80 -6.66
N THR A 81 12.55 -13.66 -6.80
CA THR A 81 13.20 -12.41 -7.22
C THR A 81 14.19 -11.92 -6.17
N ALA A 82 13.81 -11.97 -4.89
CA ALA A 82 14.68 -11.56 -3.79
C ALA A 82 15.96 -12.40 -3.75
N LEU A 83 15.85 -13.71 -3.82
CA LEU A 83 17.00 -14.62 -3.84
C LEU A 83 17.87 -14.45 -5.10
N HIS A 84 17.25 -14.19 -6.23
CA HIS A 84 17.98 -13.87 -7.47
C HIS A 84 18.73 -12.54 -7.35
N CYS A 85 18.10 -11.51 -6.77
CA CYS A 85 18.72 -10.22 -6.49
C CYS A 85 19.98 -10.40 -5.63
N ILE A 86 19.86 -11.03 -4.45
CA ILE A 86 20.96 -11.25 -3.51
C ILE A 86 22.14 -11.94 -4.21
N LYS A 87 21.86 -12.99 -4.99
CA LYS A 87 22.87 -13.73 -5.74
C LYS A 87 23.56 -12.88 -6.81
N SER A 88 22.77 -12.14 -7.57
CA SER A 88 23.27 -11.41 -8.75
C SER A 88 23.99 -10.11 -8.38
N THR A 89 23.73 -9.56 -7.22
CA THR A 89 24.36 -8.33 -6.71
C THR A 89 25.39 -8.59 -5.62
N GLU A 90 25.61 -9.87 -5.28
CA GLU A 90 26.58 -10.31 -4.25
C GLU A 90 26.36 -9.67 -2.88
N MET A 91 25.09 -9.36 -2.53
CA MET A 91 24.74 -8.78 -1.23
C MET A 91 25.28 -9.61 -0.07
N GLY A 92 25.76 -8.92 0.95
CA GLY A 92 26.33 -9.51 2.17
C GLY A 92 27.68 -10.20 1.99
N LYS A 93 28.40 -9.96 0.88
CA LYS A 93 29.72 -10.56 0.63
C LYS A 93 30.91 -9.64 0.87
N ASP A 94 30.66 -8.37 1.14
CA ASP A 94 31.70 -7.39 1.47
C ASP A 94 31.56 -6.90 2.92
N GLY A 95 32.32 -5.87 3.30
CA GLY A 95 32.26 -5.26 4.63
C GLY A 95 31.23 -4.14 4.79
N ILE A 96 30.38 -3.92 3.79
CA ILE A 96 29.37 -2.85 3.79
C ILE A 96 28.01 -3.48 4.05
N THR A 97 27.21 -2.88 4.94
CA THR A 97 25.87 -3.39 5.24
C THR A 97 24.90 -3.09 4.11
N ASP A 98 24.33 -4.14 3.55
CA ASP A 98 23.26 -4.06 2.57
C ASP A 98 21.89 -3.99 3.24
N LEU A 99 20.94 -3.31 2.60
CA LEU A 99 19.54 -3.29 3.01
C LEU A 99 18.64 -3.84 1.89
N LEU A 100 17.92 -4.90 2.17
CA LEU A 100 16.93 -5.46 1.27
C LEU A 100 15.51 -5.32 1.87
N ASN A 101 14.66 -4.54 1.24
CA ASN A 101 13.25 -4.41 1.62
C ASN A 101 12.39 -5.29 0.71
N ILE A 102 11.61 -6.18 1.32
CA ILE A 102 10.74 -7.12 0.63
C ILE A 102 9.31 -6.93 1.14
N THR A 103 8.36 -6.72 0.23
CA THR A 103 6.95 -6.66 0.57
C THR A 103 6.23 -7.88 0.01
N TYR A 104 5.63 -8.65 0.90
CA TYR A 104 4.76 -9.77 0.56
C TYR A 104 3.29 -9.34 0.56
N TYR A 105 2.49 -10.01 -0.25
CA TYR A 105 1.05 -9.84 -0.25
C TYR A 105 0.42 -10.71 0.85
N ALA A 106 -0.31 -10.08 1.76
CA ALA A 106 -1.03 -10.73 2.85
C ALA A 106 -2.49 -10.24 2.96
N GLY A 107 -3.01 -9.68 1.87
CA GLY A 107 -4.36 -9.11 1.81
C GLY A 107 -5.41 -10.05 1.25
N ASN A 108 -6.62 -9.54 1.12
CA ASN A 108 -7.76 -10.25 0.56
C ASN A 108 -7.63 -10.43 -0.96
N PHE A 109 -8.01 -11.60 -1.47
CA PHE A 109 -7.96 -11.87 -2.90
C PHE A 109 -8.77 -10.85 -3.70
N ASP A 110 -8.13 -10.29 -4.74
CA ASP A 110 -8.66 -9.24 -5.64
C ASP A 110 -9.35 -8.08 -4.90
N HIS A 111 -8.90 -7.79 -3.66
CA HIS A 111 -9.48 -6.75 -2.79
C HIS A 111 -10.96 -6.98 -2.41
N ASN A 112 -11.43 -8.23 -2.47
CA ASN A 112 -12.74 -8.63 -1.99
C ASN A 112 -12.84 -8.47 -0.46
N THR A 113 -14.06 -8.49 0.07
CA THR A 113 -14.26 -8.45 1.51
C THR A 113 -13.75 -9.73 2.18
N VAL A 114 -13.40 -9.66 3.46
CA VAL A 114 -12.99 -10.86 4.23
C VAL A 114 -14.05 -11.96 4.16
N ASN A 115 -15.32 -11.57 4.20
CA ASN A 115 -16.43 -12.53 4.15
C ASN A 115 -16.51 -13.29 2.81
N GLU A 116 -16.09 -12.67 1.72
CA GLU A 116 -16.14 -13.27 0.38
C GLU A 116 -14.92 -14.16 0.08
N CYS A 117 -13.80 -13.98 0.79
CA CYS A 117 -12.54 -14.66 0.49
C CYS A 117 -11.84 -15.25 1.72
N GLN A 118 -12.58 -15.77 2.70
CA GLN A 118 -11.99 -16.31 3.95
C GLN A 118 -11.04 -17.47 3.72
N LEU A 119 -11.37 -18.41 2.81
CA LEU A 119 -10.50 -19.53 2.50
C LEU A 119 -9.23 -19.08 1.78
N GLU A 120 -9.37 -18.17 0.83
CA GLU A 120 -8.25 -17.53 0.13
C GLU A 120 -7.33 -16.80 1.10
N LEU A 121 -7.91 -16.07 2.04
CA LEU A 121 -7.14 -15.34 3.05
C LEU A 121 -6.36 -16.31 3.96
N GLN A 122 -7.00 -17.38 4.42
CA GLN A 122 -6.31 -18.41 5.20
C GLN A 122 -5.18 -19.07 4.42
N ASP A 123 -5.44 -19.49 3.17
CA ASP A 123 -4.42 -20.09 2.31
C ASP A 123 -3.28 -19.09 2.02
N THR A 124 -3.59 -17.80 1.92
CA THR A 124 -2.60 -16.75 1.78
C THR A 124 -1.61 -16.74 2.93
N TYR A 125 -2.07 -16.83 4.18
CA TYR A 125 -1.19 -16.88 5.34
C TYR A 125 -0.39 -18.17 5.43
N VAL A 126 -0.99 -19.32 5.11
CA VAL A 126 -0.27 -20.61 5.07
C VAL A 126 0.85 -20.58 4.03
N ARG A 127 0.59 -20.06 2.84
CA ARG A 127 1.61 -19.92 1.79
C ARG A 127 2.65 -18.87 2.12
N LEU A 128 2.24 -17.76 2.75
CA LEU A 128 3.15 -16.70 3.18
C LEU A 128 4.19 -17.25 4.17
N ASP A 129 3.76 -18.02 5.16
CA ASP A 129 4.65 -18.69 6.11
C ASP A 129 5.71 -19.55 5.39
N LYS A 130 5.27 -20.37 4.43
CA LYS A 130 6.18 -21.18 3.61
C LYS A 130 7.16 -20.33 2.78
N GLN A 131 6.69 -19.19 2.25
CA GLN A 131 7.56 -18.31 1.46
C GLN A 131 8.56 -17.55 2.33
N ILE A 132 8.19 -17.15 3.53
CA ILE A 132 9.12 -16.56 4.50
C ILE A 132 10.18 -17.59 4.92
N ALA A 133 9.78 -18.84 5.23
CA ALA A 133 10.71 -19.90 5.55
C ALA A 133 11.69 -20.20 4.40
N ALA A 134 11.19 -20.25 3.16
CA ALA A 134 12.02 -20.44 1.97
C ALA A 134 12.98 -19.27 1.74
N LEU A 135 12.53 -18.04 1.98
CA LEU A 135 13.38 -16.85 1.89
C LEU A 135 14.51 -16.90 2.90
N ILE A 136 14.20 -17.13 4.18
CA ILE A 136 15.19 -17.21 5.27
C ILE A 136 16.24 -18.29 4.95
N SER A 137 15.79 -19.51 4.64
CA SER A 137 16.69 -20.61 4.30
C SER A 137 17.56 -20.29 3.08
N GLY A 138 17.00 -19.65 2.05
CA GLY A 138 17.71 -19.27 0.86
C GLY A 138 18.77 -18.18 1.13
N ILE A 139 18.44 -17.20 1.96
CA ILE A 139 19.39 -16.14 2.36
C ILE A 139 20.53 -16.73 3.20
N GLU A 140 20.22 -17.57 4.18
CA GLU A 140 21.22 -18.21 5.05
C GLU A 140 22.23 -19.06 4.26
N LEU A 141 21.76 -19.72 3.21
CA LEU A 141 22.63 -20.48 2.30
C LEU A 141 23.58 -19.59 1.47
N ILE A 142 23.17 -18.37 1.15
CA ILE A 142 23.95 -17.45 0.29
C ILE A 142 24.91 -16.59 1.13
N VAL A 143 24.40 -16.04 2.23
CA VAL A 143 25.07 -14.99 3.04
C VAL A 143 25.64 -15.56 4.36
N GLY A 144 25.00 -16.61 4.89
CA GLY A 144 25.31 -17.20 6.19
C GLY A 144 24.48 -16.58 7.31
N GLN A 145 23.95 -17.43 8.19
CA GLN A 145 23.01 -17.07 9.25
C GLN A 145 23.51 -15.94 10.18
N LYS A 146 24.80 -15.92 10.49
CA LYS A 146 25.41 -14.94 11.41
C LYS A 146 25.52 -13.53 10.83
N ASN A 147 25.34 -13.38 9.52
CA ASN A 147 25.55 -12.13 8.79
C ASN A 147 24.21 -11.45 8.42
N VAL A 148 23.09 -11.95 8.92
CA VAL A 148 21.76 -11.43 8.53
C VAL A 148 20.97 -11.04 9.75
N LEU A 149 20.35 -9.84 9.70
CA LEU A 149 19.33 -9.39 10.63
C LEU A 149 18.00 -9.33 9.91
N TYR A 150 17.00 -10.05 10.42
CA TYR A 150 15.63 -10.03 9.90
C TYR A 150 14.77 -9.07 10.71
N VAL A 151 14.08 -8.18 10.02
CA VAL A 151 13.05 -7.31 10.60
C VAL A 151 11.75 -7.58 9.89
N VAL A 152 10.74 -8.06 10.61
CA VAL A 152 9.41 -8.36 10.06
C VAL A 152 8.40 -7.38 10.66
N THR A 153 7.63 -6.73 9.78
CA THR A 153 6.59 -5.78 10.18
C THR A 153 5.41 -5.86 9.22
N SER A 154 4.25 -5.37 9.63
CA SER A 154 3.12 -5.16 8.73
C SER A 154 3.11 -3.74 8.17
N THR A 155 2.49 -3.54 7.00
CA THR A 155 2.30 -2.22 6.39
C THR A 155 1.08 -1.48 6.93
N GLY A 156 0.31 -2.09 7.81
CA GLY A 156 -0.89 -1.51 8.42
C GLY A 156 -1.90 -2.57 8.83
N TYR A 157 -3.07 -2.11 9.19
CA TYR A 157 -4.20 -2.97 9.52
C TYR A 157 -5.05 -3.19 8.26
N CYS A 158 -5.67 -4.37 8.15
CA CYS A 158 -6.75 -4.59 7.22
C CYS A 158 -7.97 -3.81 7.75
N ASP A 159 -8.58 -2.97 6.91
CA ASP A 159 -9.88 -2.41 7.25
C ASP A 159 -10.87 -3.57 7.34
N GLU A 160 -11.42 -3.79 8.52
CA GLU A 160 -12.52 -4.73 8.71
C GLU A 160 -13.76 -4.17 8.03
N GLU A 161 -13.92 -4.51 6.75
CA GLU A 161 -15.20 -4.32 6.07
C GLU A 161 -16.21 -5.27 6.71
N GLY A 162 -17.16 -4.72 7.43
CA GLY A 162 -18.23 -5.51 8.01
C GLY A 162 -18.55 -5.27 9.48
N ASN A 163 -17.75 -4.46 10.18
CA ASN A 163 -18.20 -3.98 11.47
C ASN A 163 -19.36 -3.00 11.26
N ASP A 164 -20.55 -3.46 11.61
CA ASP A 164 -21.74 -2.58 11.62
C ASP A 164 -21.64 -1.60 12.80
N TYR A 165 -20.85 -0.54 12.59
CA TYR A 165 -20.69 0.55 13.57
C TYR A 165 -22.02 1.28 13.83
N THR A 166 -23.00 1.15 12.93
CA THR A 166 -24.33 1.75 13.10
C THR A 166 -25.05 1.15 14.31
N ARG A 167 -24.81 -0.14 14.59
CA ARG A 167 -25.28 -0.83 15.78
C ARG A 167 -24.86 -0.14 17.07
N TYR A 168 -23.70 0.48 17.07
CA TYR A 168 -23.15 1.22 18.20
C TYR A 168 -23.40 2.72 18.12
N LYS A 169 -24.23 3.16 17.15
CA LYS A 169 -24.50 4.58 16.88
C LYS A 169 -23.23 5.40 16.61
N VAL A 170 -22.20 4.78 16.09
CA VAL A 170 -20.97 5.45 15.66
C VAL A 170 -21.16 5.92 14.22
N PRO A 171 -21.07 7.23 13.95
CA PRO A 171 -21.19 7.73 12.57
C PRO A 171 -20.04 7.18 11.71
N THR A 172 -20.41 6.57 10.59
CA THR A 172 -19.46 6.04 9.61
C THR A 172 -19.68 6.66 8.26
N GLY A 173 -18.69 6.61 7.38
CA GLY A 173 -18.84 7.15 6.03
C GLY A 173 -17.56 7.00 5.20
N ILE A 174 -17.62 7.55 4.01
CA ILE A 174 -16.51 7.59 3.08
C ILE A 174 -16.08 9.04 2.89
N PHE A 175 -14.78 9.27 3.06
CA PHE A 175 -14.14 10.54 2.74
C PHE A 175 -13.45 10.41 1.39
N TYR A 176 -13.96 11.12 0.39
CA TYR A 176 -13.40 11.09 -0.97
C TYR A 176 -12.31 12.15 -1.13
N ILE A 177 -11.05 11.73 -1.15
CA ILE A 177 -9.90 12.64 -1.22
C ILE A 177 -9.87 13.45 -2.53
N ASN A 178 -10.25 12.83 -3.66
CA ASN A 178 -10.32 13.51 -4.96
C ASN A 178 -11.38 14.62 -4.97
N ARG A 179 -12.58 14.37 -4.44
CA ARG A 179 -13.63 15.39 -4.33
C ARG A 179 -13.18 16.53 -3.42
N THR A 180 -12.57 16.20 -2.30
CA THR A 180 -12.06 17.17 -1.34
C THR A 180 -10.94 18.02 -1.93
N ALA A 181 -10.02 17.44 -2.69
CA ALA A 181 -8.99 18.18 -3.41
C ALA A 181 -9.59 19.18 -4.42
N ASN A 182 -10.64 18.78 -5.13
CA ASN A 182 -11.37 19.66 -6.04
C ASN A 182 -12.07 20.82 -5.30
N LEU A 183 -12.72 20.53 -4.18
CA LEU A 183 -13.34 21.56 -3.34
C LEU A 183 -12.29 22.54 -2.78
N LEU A 184 -11.14 22.04 -2.36
CA LEU A 184 -10.03 22.88 -1.91
C LEU A 184 -9.49 23.77 -3.04
N ASN A 185 -9.39 23.26 -4.27
CA ASN A 185 -9.06 24.07 -5.44
C ASN A 185 -10.08 25.21 -5.69
N MET A 186 -11.37 24.90 -5.55
CA MET A 186 -12.43 25.90 -5.69
C MET A 186 -12.32 26.96 -4.57
N TYR A 187 -12.09 26.54 -3.34
CA TYR A 187 -11.89 27.44 -2.21
C TYR A 187 -10.70 28.40 -2.42
N TYR A 188 -9.55 27.87 -2.82
CA TYR A 188 -8.40 28.69 -3.16
C TYR A 188 -8.65 29.60 -4.37
N GLY A 189 -9.41 29.09 -5.36
CA GLY A 189 -9.82 29.87 -6.52
C GLY A 189 -10.67 31.09 -6.14
N ALA A 190 -11.53 30.96 -5.14
CA ALA A 190 -12.31 32.07 -4.59
C ALA A 190 -11.45 33.09 -3.83
N LEU A 191 -10.39 32.64 -3.14
CA LEU A 191 -9.49 33.52 -2.38
C LEU A 191 -8.47 34.26 -3.27
N TRP A 192 -7.88 33.54 -4.25
CA TRP A 192 -6.67 33.99 -4.95
C TRP A 192 -6.79 33.99 -6.47
N GLY A 193 -8.00 33.77 -6.99
CA GLY A 193 -8.28 33.68 -8.42
C GLY A 193 -8.12 32.25 -8.95
N GLN A 194 -8.82 31.98 -10.05
CA GLN A 194 -8.89 30.64 -10.64
C GLN A 194 -7.51 30.11 -11.07
N ALA A 195 -7.11 28.98 -10.49
CA ALA A 195 -5.91 28.24 -10.84
C ALA A 195 -5.94 26.86 -10.20
N ARG A 196 -5.00 25.95 -10.57
CA ARG A 196 -4.84 24.63 -9.98
C ARG A 196 -3.84 24.68 -8.82
N TYR A 197 -4.33 24.89 -7.61
CA TYR A 197 -3.51 25.00 -6.41
C TYR A 197 -3.16 23.66 -5.80
N VAL A 198 -4.01 22.63 -5.93
CA VAL A 198 -3.71 21.26 -5.57
C VAL A 198 -3.10 20.57 -6.78
N ASP A 199 -1.85 20.14 -6.67
CA ASP A 199 -1.12 19.45 -7.72
C ASP A 199 -1.55 17.99 -7.82
N SER A 200 -1.54 17.29 -6.68
CA SER A 200 -1.89 15.88 -6.59
C SER A 200 -2.39 15.50 -5.19
N TYR A 201 -2.88 14.27 -5.07
CA TYR A 201 -3.29 13.65 -3.81
C TYR A 201 -3.02 12.15 -3.86
N PHE A 202 -2.62 11.58 -2.73
CA PHE A 202 -2.35 10.17 -2.62
C PHE A 202 -2.60 9.68 -1.19
N GLY A 203 -3.37 8.58 -1.05
CA GLY A 203 -3.76 8.07 0.26
C GLY A 203 -4.51 9.13 1.07
N ASN A 204 -3.94 9.55 2.18
CA ASN A 204 -4.46 10.61 3.04
C ASN A 204 -3.72 11.96 2.91
N GLN A 205 -2.97 12.14 1.83
CA GLN A 205 -2.10 13.30 1.63
C GLN A 205 -2.55 14.15 0.45
N ILE A 206 -2.41 15.47 0.59
CA ILE A 206 -2.68 16.46 -0.47
C ILE A 206 -1.39 17.26 -0.70
N TYR A 207 -1.01 17.40 -1.97
CA TYR A 207 0.18 18.10 -2.43
C TYR A 207 -0.23 19.41 -3.11
N LEU A 208 0.33 20.51 -2.67
CA LEU A 208 0.06 21.83 -3.24
C LEU A 208 1.03 22.16 -4.39
N ASN A 209 0.58 22.96 -5.32
CA ASN A 209 1.41 23.46 -6.41
C ASN A 209 2.31 24.60 -5.91
N HIS A 210 3.50 24.25 -5.42
CA HIS A 210 4.47 25.20 -4.85
C HIS A 210 4.87 26.28 -5.83
N GLN A 211 5.10 25.92 -7.11
CA GLN A 211 5.49 26.89 -8.14
C GLN A 211 4.39 27.94 -8.39
N LEU A 212 3.12 27.50 -8.41
CA LEU A 212 1.99 28.41 -8.56
C LEU A 212 1.88 29.36 -7.35
N LEU A 213 2.01 28.81 -6.12
CA LEU A 213 1.95 29.60 -4.89
C LEU A 213 3.06 30.65 -4.87
N GLU A 214 4.29 30.28 -5.22
CA GLU A 214 5.43 31.19 -5.32
C GLU A 214 5.18 32.29 -6.35
N ASN A 215 4.73 31.94 -7.56
CA ASN A 215 4.40 32.90 -8.62
C ASN A 215 3.33 33.90 -8.18
N LYS A 216 2.38 33.47 -7.36
CA LYS A 216 1.32 34.31 -6.81
C LYS A 216 1.71 35.00 -5.50
N ARG A 217 2.93 34.81 -5.00
CA ARG A 217 3.44 35.33 -3.73
C ARG A 217 2.60 34.92 -2.52
N ILE A 218 2.07 33.68 -2.54
CA ILE A 218 1.31 33.09 -1.46
C ILE A 218 2.28 32.18 -0.70
N SER A 219 2.38 32.38 0.63
CA SER A 219 3.24 31.49 1.44
C SER A 219 2.61 30.11 1.61
N ILE A 220 3.45 29.07 1.66
CA ILE A 220 3.01 27.69 1.99
C ILE A 220 2.33 27.66 3.35
N ALA A 221 2.80 28.45 4.31
CA ALA A 221 2.20 28.54 5.64
C ALA A 221 0.75 29.04 5.58
N ASP A 222 0.48 30.11 4.84
CA ASP A 222 -0.89 30.65 4.67
C ASP A 222 -1.77 29.65 3.91
N ALA A 223 -1.27 29.07 2.83
CA ALA A 223 -2.01 28.09 2.04
C ALA A 223 -2.40 26.86 2.87
N THR A 224 -1.46 26.28 3.61
CA THR A 224 -1.72 25.08 4.42
C THR A 224 -2.59 25.38 5.63
N GLN A 225 -2.46 26.55 6.26
CA GLN A 225 -3.35 26.96 7.34
C GLN A 225 -4.79 27.12 6.87
N ARG A 226 -5.02 27.78 5.74
CA ARG A 226 -6.37 27.92 5.16
C ARG A 226 -6.97 26.58 4.75
N ALA A 227 -6.16 25.68 4.20
CA ALA A 227 -6.61 24.30 3.93
C ALA A 227 -7.00 23.57 5.21
N GLN A 228 -6.23 23.70 6.27
CA GLN A 228 -6.53 23.10 7.56
C GLN A 228 -7.88 23.59 8.11
N GLU A 229 -8.11 24.90 8.09
CA GLU A 229 -9.37 25.52 8.53
C GLU A 229 -10.56 25.03 7.68
N PHE A 230 -10.39 24.98 6.36
CA PHE A 230 -11.42 24.52 5.44
C PHE A 230 -11.74 23.03 5.63
N LEU A 231 -10.71 22.18 5.69
CA LEU A 231 -10.85 20.73 5.80
C LEU A 231 -11.39 20.29 7.16
N ALA A 232 -11.03 21.01 8.23
CA ALA A 232 -11.52 20.71 9.59
C ALA A 232 -13.06 20.79 9.71
N MET A 233 -13.73 21.51 8.80
CA MET A 233 -15.19 21.60 8.75
C MET A 233 -15.84 20.45 7.96
N SER A 234 -15.04 19.60 7.32
CA SER A 234 -15.56 18.51 6.49
C SER A 234 -16.01 17.33 7.34
N ALA A 235 -17.13 16.71 6.93
CA ALA A 235 -17.63 15.52 7.62
C ALA A 235 -16.61 14.38 7.59
N GLY A 236 -16.46 13.68 8.72
CA GLY A 236 -15.57 12.54 8.85
C GLY A 236 -14.12 12.88 9.16
N ILE A 237 -13.71 14.12 9.11
CA ILE A 237 -12.36 14.55 9.49
C ILE A 237 -12.21 14.52 11.02
N ARG A 238 -11.15 13.89 11.46
CA ARG A 238 -10.70 13.90 12.86
C ARG A 238 -9.65 14.96 13.09
N SER A 239 -8.66 15.00 12.22
CA SER A 239 -7.53 15.94 12.32
C SER A 239 -6.96 16.24 10.95
N VAL A 240 -6.42 17.44 10.81
CA VAL A 240 -5.68 17.87 9.63
C VAL A 240 -4.33 18.39 10.11
N TYR A 241 -3.26 17.83 9.57
CA TYR A 241 -1.89 18.21 9.91
C TYR A 241 -1.24 18.90 8.72
N THR A 242 -0.52 19.97 8.97
CA THR A 242 0.33 20.62 7.97
C THR A 242 1.77 20.17 8.15
N GLY A 243 2.56 20.16 7.06
CA GLY A 243 3.98 19.82 7.12
C GLY A 243 4.75 20.66 8.14
N LEU A 244 4.45 21.97 8.22
CA LEU A 244 5.06 22.86 9.20
C LEU A 244 4.75 22.46 10.65
N GLN A 245 3.51 22.08 10.94
CA GLN A 245 3.12 21.61 12.28
C GLN A 245 3.83 20.31 12.65
N LEU A 246 3.97 19.39 11.70
CA LEU A 246 4.65 18.11 11.95
C LEU A 246 6.14 18.31 12.22
N LEU A 247 6.78 19.26 11.56
CA LEU A 247 8.20 19.55 11.78
C LEU A 247 8.47 20.30 13.08
N SER A 248 7.59 21.22 13.49
CA SER A 248 7.81 22.11 14.63
C SER A 248 7.16 21.65 15.93
N ASN A 249 6.17 20.76 15.88
CA ASN A 249 5.36 20.39 17.04
C ASN A 249 6.02 19.28 17.89
N THR A 250 6.08 19.50 19.19
CA THR A 250 6.62 18.56 20.19
C THR A 250 5.54 17.72 20.88
N ASN A 251 4.27 17.85 20.46
CA ASN A 251 3.16 17.13 21.09
C ASN A 251 3.34 15.61 20.93
N PRO A 252 3.36 14.85 22.05
CA PRO A 252 3.55 13.39 22.00
C PRO A 252 2.43 12.65 21.26
N ASN A 253 1.23 13.23 21.16
CA ASN A 253 0.10 12.59 20.50
C ASN A 253 0.27 12.47 18.97
N ILE A 254 1.11 13.31 18.38
CA ILE A 254 1.36 13.30 16.93
C ILE A 254 2.73 12.73 16.56
N TYR A 255 3.49 12.23 17.54
CA TYR A 255 4.87 11.77 17.28
C TYR A 255 4.94 10.64 16.24
N LYS A 256 3.94 9.76 16.21
CA LYS A 256 3.89 8.65 15.21
C LYS A 256 3.75 9.19 13.79
N ILE A 257 2.86 10.18 13.60
CA ILE A 257 2.66 10.84 12.31
C ILE A 257 3.92 11.60 11.92
N ARG A 258 4.48 12.36 12.87
CA ARG A 258 5.73 13.10 12.67
C ARG A 258 6.91 12.21 12.28
N ASN A 259 7.06 11.05 12.93
CA ASN A 259 8.15 10.12 12.63
C ASN A 259 8.03 9.47 11.25
N GLY A 260 6.81 9.39 10.70
CA GLY A 260 6.56 8.94 9.33
C GLY A 260 6.59 10.06 8.28
N TYR A 261 6.76 11.33 8.69
CA TYR A 261 6.73 12.47 7.79
C TYR A 261 8.13 12.82 7.25
N ALA A 262 8.24 12.86 5.93
CA ALA A 262 9.44 13.32 5.23
C ALA A 262 9.07 14.51 4.34
N GLN A 263 9.59 15.71 4.64
CA GLN A 263 9.21 16.97 4.01
C GLN A 263 9.33 16.96 2.48
N GLU A 264 10.34 16.28 1.93
CA GLU A 264 10.57 16.24 0.48
C GLU A 264 9.71 15.20 -0.27
N ARG A 265 8.95 14.39 0.44
CA ARG A 265 8.22 13.24 -0.13
C ARG A 265 6.75 13.19 0.25
N CYS A 266 6.43 13.66 1.46
CA CYS A 266 5.06 13.69 1.95
C CYS A 266 4.31 14.92 1.45
N GLY A 267 2.98 14.83 1.43
CA GLY A 267 2.12 15.96 1.09
C GLY A 267 2.24 17.12 2.09
N ASP A 268 1.86 18.29 1.65
CA ASP A 268 1.82 19.49 2.48
C ASP A 268 0.76 19.43 3.58
N ILE A 269 -0.28 18.63 3.32
CA ILE A 269 -1.45 18.45 4.19
C ILE A 269 -1.70 16.95 4.34
N LEU A 270 -1.82 16.49 5.59
CA LEU A 270 -2.21 15.13 5.93
C LEU A 270 -3.56 15.14 6.63
N VAL A 271 -4.46 14.29 6.18
CA VAL A 271 -5.82 14.17 6.69
C VAL A 271 -5.95 12.89 7.51
N GLU A 272 -6.51 12.98 8.70
CA GLU A 272 -6.90 11.86 9.52
C GLU A 272 -8.43 11.84 9.65
N VAL A 273 -9.05 10.70 9.32
CA VAL A 273 -10.51 10.54 9.43
C VAL A 273 -10.90 9.90 10.75
N ASN A 274 -12.14 10.09 11.16
CA ASN A 274 -12.68 9.46 12.37
C ASN A 274 -12.68 7.93 12.25
N PRO A 275 -12.59 7.21 13.37
CA PRO A 275 -12.78 5.76 13.40
C PRO A 275 -14.09 5.36 12.70
N GLY A 276 -14.03 4.33 11.85
CA GLY A 276 -15.18 3.89 11.05
C GLY A 276 -15.39 4.67 9.74
N TRP A 277 -14.59 5.71 9.48
CA TRP A 277 -14.56 6.39 8.19
C TRP A 277 -13.42 5.85 7.33
N ARG A 278 -13.65 5.79 6.02
CA ARG A 278 -12.66 5.30 5.04
C ARG A 278 -12.27 6.43 4.08
N ILE A 279 -10.99 6.49 3.73
CA ILE A 279 -10.51 7.41 2.68
C ILE A 279 -10.50 6.62 1.37
N LEU A 280 -11.23 7.12 0.37
CA LEU A 280 -11.23 6.56 -0.98
C LEU A 280 -10.82 7.61 -2.01
N ASN A 281 -10.27 7.12 -3.11
CA ASN A 281 -10.03 7.91 -4.31
C ASN A 281 -10.81 7.28 -5.45
N GLU A 282 -11.84 7.96 -5.94
CA GLU A 282 -12.70 7.47 -7.03
C GLU A 282 -11.93 7.33 -8.34
N ASP A 283 -10.92 8.17 -8.59
CA ASP A 283 -10.10 8.10 -9.81
C ASP A 283 -9.36 6.75 -9.94
N ASN A 284 -9.16 6.04 -8.82
CA ASN A 284 -8.55 4.71 -8.81
C ASN A 284 -9.58 3.56 -8.97
N MET A 285 -10.87 3.86 -8.94
CA MET A 285 -11.94 2.85 -9.05
C MET A 285 -12.36 2.60 -10.50
N GLU A 286 -12.02 3.49 -11.42
CA GLU A 286 -12.38 3.40 -12.85
C GLU A 286 -11.30 2.73 -13.72
N ASN A 287 -10.15 2.28 -13.14
CA ASN A 287 -9.05 1.66 -13.90
C ASN A 287 -8.82 0.21 -13.52
#